data_edc336584c1db6228314dae25dae7f7d
#
_entry.id   edc336584c1db6228314dae25dae7f7d
#
_cell.length_a   1.000
_cell.length_b   1.000
_cell.length_c   1.000
_cell.angle_alpha   90.00
_cell.angle_beta   90.00
_cell.angle_gamma   90.00
#
_symmetry.space_group_name_H-M   'P 1'
#
loop_
_entity.id
_entity.type
_entity.pdbx_description
1 polymer ?
#
loop_
_entity_poly.entity_id
_entity_poly.type
_entity_poly.pdbx_seq_one_letter_code
_entity_poly.pdbx_strand_id
1 'polypeptide(L)'
;MFSLSLDRYIGFNLFPYIFDFIISIVVSLLLACLCWANFNLWTEINFTKLFKVSLIISCLQQIPSIIRSILLYLVQFLSFHSPYWAKIALDCLKTIVNLSEIYILFLFIVLLYKLTKVNRFAITLFAIVVFIGIAQLQNIIIKSIS
;
A
#
# COMPACT_ATOMS: atom_id res chain seq x y z
N MET A 1 -18.86 -3.29 -1.74
CA MET A 1 -19.55 -4.34 -2.47
C MET A 1 -18.81 -5.66 -2.28
N PHE A 2 -18.99 -6.30 -1.12
CA PHE A 2 -18.54 -7.64 -0.85
C PHE A 2 -19.72 -8.51 -0.46
N SER A 3 -20.66 -8.69 -1.39
CA SER A 3 -21.52 -9.85 -1.32
C SER A 3 -20.84 -11.00 -2.10
N LEU A 4 -19.68 -11.38 -1.65
CA LEU A 4 -19.24 -12.74 -1.90
C LEU A 4 -20.10 -13.58 -0.99
N SER A 5 -21.14 -14.18 -1.58
CA SER A 5 -21.92 -15.21 -0.94
C SER A 5 -20.94 -16.19 -0.28
N LEU A 6 -21.21 -16.51 0.98
CA LEU A 6 -20.42 -17.47 1.78
C LEU A 6 -20.15 -18.79 1.02
N ASP A 7 -20.98 -19.11 0.05
CA ASP A 7 -20.89 -20.30 -0.79
C ASP A 7 -19.66 -20.34 -1.71
N ARG A 8 -19.01 -19.22 -1.96
CA ARG A 8 -17.72 -19.17 -2.68
C ARG A 8 -16.49 -19.31 -1.79
N TYR A 9 -16.67 -19.31 -0.49
CA TYR A 9 -15.55 -19.42 0.47
C TYR A 9 -15.03 -20.86 0.64
N ILE A 10 -15.73 -21.86 0.11
CA ILE A 10 -15.29 -23.25 0.16
C ILE A 10 -14.29 -23.58 -0.96
N GLY A 11 -14.22 -22.75 -2.00
CA GLY A 11 -13.14 -22.80 -2.96
C GLY A 11 -12.12 -21.70 -2.63
N PHE A 12 -10.99 -22.08 -2.05
CA PHE A 12 -9.85 -21.17 -1.83
C PHE A 12 -9.44 -20.61 -3.17
N ASN A 13 -10.04 -19.49 -3.56
CA ASN A 13 -9.73 -18.86 -4.83
C ASN A 13 -8.42 -18.08 -4.66
N LEU A 14 -7.31 -18.73 -4.98
CA LEU A 14 -5.96 -18.13 -4.94
C LEU A 14 -5.77 -17.01 -5.98
N PHE A 15 -6.65 -16.93 -6.96
CA PHE A 15 -6.51 -16.02 -8.09
C PHE A 15 -6.40 -14.53 -7.68
N PRO A 16 -7.22 -13.97 -6.77
CA PRO A 16 -7.07 -12.59 -6.34
C PRO A 16 -5.71 -12.32 -5.68
N TYR A 17 -5.21 -13.24 -4.88
CA TYR A 17 -3.92 -13.10 -4.19
C TYR A 17 -2.73 -13.15 -5.14
N ILE A 18 -2.79 -14.03 -6.14
CA ILE A 18 -1.76 -14.10 -7.20
C ILE A 18 -1.76 -12.82 -8.02
N PHE A 19 -2.95 -12.30 -8.35
CA PHE A 19 -3.11 -11.06 -9.09
C PHE A 19 -2.56 -9.86 -8.32
N ASP A 20 -2.91 -9.74 -7.03
CA ASP A 20 -2.38 -8.69 -6.15
C ASP A 20 -0.86 -8.78 -5.99
N PHE A 21 -0.32 -9.98 -5.93
CA PHE A 21 1.13 -10.19 -5.85
C PHE A 21 1.83 -9.72 -7.14
N ILE A 22 1.30 -10.07 -8.30
CA ILE A 22 1.84 -9.62 -9.61
C ILE A 22 1.76 -8.10 -9.71
N ILE A 23 0.63 -7.49 -9.34
CA ILE A 23 0.48 -6.03 -9.33
C ILE A 23 1.51 -5.38 -8.41
N SER A 24 1.73 -5.94 -7.23
CA SER A 24 2.74 -5.42 -6.28
C SER A 24 4.15 -5.43 -6.87
N ILE A 25 4.51 -6.49 -7.61
CA ILE A 25 5.81 -6.56 -8.30
C ILE A 25 5.90 -5.49 -9.39
N VAL A 26 4.85 -5.33 -10.21
CA VAL A 26 4.81 -4.33 -11.28
C VAL A 26 4.91 -2.91 -10.72
N VAL A 27 4.16 -2.61 -9.67
CA VAL A 27 4.21 -1.31 -8.97
C VAL A 27 5.59 -1.06 -8.38
N SER A 28 6.22 -2.08 -7.78
CA SER A 28 7.59 -1.99 -7.25
C SER A 28 8.61 -1.68 -8.33
N LEU A 29 8.47 -2.31 -9.49
CA LEU A 29 9.33 -2.08 -10.64
C LEU A 29 9.17 -0.64 -11.17
N LEU A 30 7.94 -0.17 -11.33
CA LEU A 30 7.64 1.19 -11.77
C LEU A 30 8.19 2.21 -10.78
N LEU A 31 8.02 1.98 -9.49
CA LEU A 31 8.54 2.86 -8.44
C LEU A 31 10.07 2.89 -8.47
N ALA A 32 10.73 1.76 -8.65
CA ALA A 32 12.18 1.68 -8.79
C ALA A 32 12.68 2.42 -10.04
N CYS A 33 11.99 2.28 -11.17
CA CYS A 33 12.31 3.02 -12.40
C CYS A 33 12.16 4.52 -12.22
N LEU A 34 11.08 4.97 -11.58
CA LEU A 34 10.85 6.39 -11.30
C LEU A 34 11.92 6.97 -10.36
N CYS A 35 12.26 6.25 -9.30
CA CYS A 35 13.33 6.65 -8.39
C CYS A 35 14.67 6.71 -9.10
N TRP A 36 14.99 5.69 -9.90
CA TRP A 36 16.24 5.64 -10.65
C TRP A 36 16.34 6.78 -11.66
N ALA A 37 15.30 7.03 -12.44
CA ALA A 37 15.28 8.10 -13.43
C ALA A 37 15.47 9.50 -12.78
N ASN A 38 14.88 9.72 -11.61
CA ASN A 38 14.98 11.02 -10.95
C ASN A 38 16.31 11.21 -10.20
N PHE A 39 16.82 10.19 -9.55
CA PHE A 39 17.98 10.34 -8.66
C PHE A 39 19.32 9.95 -9.30
N ASN A 40 19.31 9.16 -10.37
CA ASN A 40 20.53 8.77 -11.09
C ASN A 40 21.25 9.97 -11.73
N LEU A 41 20.51 11.04 -12.02
CA LEU A 41 21.09 12.31 -12.52
C LEU A 41 21.97 13.02 -11.46
N TRP A 42 21.76 12.73 -10.18
CA TRP A 42 22.42 13.41 -9.07
C TRP A 42 23.45 12.53 -8.37
N THR A 43 23.23 11.23 -8.38
CA THR A 43 24.10 10.25 -7.71
C THR A 43 24.04 8.93 -8.47
N GLU A 44 25.18 8.23 -8.57
CA GLU A 44 25.21 6.88 -9.12
C GLU A 44 24.48 5.92 -8.20
N ILE A 45 23.30 5.49 -8.61
CA ILE A 45 22.46 4.61 -7.80
C ILE A 45 22.35 3.25 -8.48
N ASN A 46 22.58 2.20 -7.69
CA ASN A 46 22.38 0.84 -8.16
C ASN A 46 20.89 0.52 -8.23
N PHE A 47 20.38 0.29 -9.46
CA PHE A 47 18.98 -0.05 -9.70
C PHE A 47 18.52 -1.27 -8.89
N THR A 48 19.36 -2.28 -8.72
CA THR A 48 19.03 -3.48 -7.94
C THR A 48 18.72 -3.15 -6.47
N LYS A 49 19.48 -2.21 -5.88
CA LYS A 49 19.22 -1.76 -4.50
C LYS A 49 17.92 -0.98 -4.41
N LEU A 50 17.63 -0.11 -5.39
CA LEU A 50 16.37 0.62 -5.47
C LEU A 50 15.17 -0.33 -5.62
N PHE A 51 15.30 -1.32 -6.47
CA PHE A 51 14.25 -2.31 -6.68
C PHE A 51 13.95 -3.11 -5.41
N LYS A 52 15.01 -3.52 -4.67
CA LYS A 52 14.83 -4.19 -3.37
C LYS A 52 14.09 -3.30 -2.37
N VAL A 53 14.44 -2.03 -2.28
CA VAL A 53 13.76 -1.07 -1.38
C VAL A 53 12.30 -0.91 -1.79
N SER A 54 12.02 -0.74 -3.08
CA SER A 54 10.65 -0.61 -3.59
C SER A 54 9.82 -1.87 -3.33
N LEU A 55 10.42 -3.04 -3.45
CA LEU A 55 9.79 -4.33 -3.14
C LEU A 55 9.43 -4.43 -1.64
N ILE A 56 10.35 -4.06 -0.77
CA ILE A 56 10.11 -4.05 0.68
C ILE A 56 8.95 -3.11 1.01
N ILE A 57 8.94 -1.90 0.45
CA ILE A 57 7.86 -0.94 0.66
C ILE A 57 6.51 -1.46 0.15
N SER A 58 6.49 -2.07 -1.02
CA SER A 58 5.26 -2.66 -1.56
C SER A 58 4.75 -3.82 -0.70
N CYS A 59 5.63 -4.67 -0.19
CA CYS A 59 5.26 -5.71 0.77
C CYS A 59 4.70 -5.12 2.07
N LEU A 60 5.33 -4.06 2.60
CA LEU A 60 4.85 -3.38 3.80
C LEU A 60 3.48 -2.73 3.59
N GLN A 61 3.19 -2.23 2.39
CA GLN A 61 1.87 -1.67 2.06
C GLN A 61 0.75 -2.72 2.06
N GLN A 62 1.07 -4.00 1.88
CA GLN A 62 0.09 -5.08 1.97
C GLN A 62 -0.35 -5.35 3.43
N ILE A 63 0.50 -5.06 4.41
CA ILE A 63 0.21 -5.31 5.83
C ILE A 63 -1.04 -4.55 6.31
N PRO A 64 -1.18 -3.23 6.09
CA PRO A 64 -2.40 -2.51 6.42
C PRO A 64 -3.64 -3.07 5.74
N SER A 65 -3.51 -3.50 4.49
CA SER A 65 -4.62 -4.11 3.74
C SER A 65 -5.10 -5.42 4.36
N ILE A 66 -4.17 -6.27 4.75
CA ILE A 66 -4.47 -7.55 5.44
C ILE A 66 -5.13 -7.28 6.79
N ILE A 67 -4.55 -6.38 7.59
CA ILE A 67 -5.10 -5.98 8.90
C ILE A 67 -6.52 -5.43 8.74
N ARG A 68 -6.72 -4.56 7.73
CA ARG A 68 -8.03 -4.01 7.40
C ARG A 68 -9.05 -5.11 7.10
N SER A 69 -8.68 -6.10 6.29
CA SER A 69 -9.57 -7.20 5.93
C SER A 69 -9.98 -8.03 7.15
N ILE A 70 -9.03 -8.36 8.02
CA ILE A 70 -9.29 -9.10 9.25
C ILE A 70 -10.21 -8.30 10.19
N LEU A 71 -9.92 -7.01 10.38
CA LEU A 71 -10.69 -6.16 11.28
C LEU A 71 -12.09 -5.85 10.72
N LEU A 72 -12.25 -5.71 9.40
CA LEU A 72 -13.58 -5.58 8.79
C LEU A 72 -14.43 -6.82 9.02
N TYR A 73 -13.83 -8.01 8.98
CA TYR A 73 -14.52 -9.25 9.31
C TYR A 73 -15.00 -9.26 10.77
N LEU A 74 -14.14 -8.83 11.70
CA LEU A 74 -14.49 -8.69 13.12
C LEU A 74 -15.59 -7.63 13.33
N VAL A 75 -15.54 -6.52 12.62
CA VAL A 75 -16.58 -5.46 12.68
C VAL A 75 -17.91 -5.97 12.16
N GLN A 76 -17.92 -6.77 11.10
CA GLN A 76 -19.16 -7.41 10.62
C GLN A 76 -19.74 -8.33 11.67
N PHE A 77 -18.91 -9.15 12.31
CA PHE A 77 -19.35 -10.01 13.41
C PHE A 77 -19.93 -9.22 14.58
N LEU A 78 -19.28 -8.12 14.99
CA LEU A 78 -19.76 -7.24 16.05
C LEU A 78 -21.06 -6.52 15.67
N SER A 79 -21.29 -6.19 14.41
CA SER A 79 -22.50 -5.50 13.95
C SER A 79 -23.77 -6.31 14.18
N PHE A 80 -23.70 -7.63 14.18
CA PHE A 80 -24.81 -8.51 14.53
C PHE A 80 -25.17 -8.47 16.02
N HIS A 81 -24.21 -8.13 16.88
CA HIS A 81 -24.39 -8.14 18.35
C HIS A 81 -24.61 -6.73 18.90
N SER A 82 -23.91 -5.72 18.38
CA SER A 82 -24.00 -4.34 18.83
C SER A 82 -23.55 -3.36 17.75
N PRO A 83 -24.48 -2.66 17.08
CA PRO A 83 -24.15 -1.70 16.02
C PRO A 83 -23.35 -0.50 16.50
N TYR A 84 -23.49 -0.12 17.78
CA TYR A 84 -22.75 0.98 18.38
C TYR A 84 -21.25 0.68 18.48
N TRP A 85 -20.88 -0.48 19.00
CA TRP A 85 -19.50 -0.92 19.11
C TRP A 85 -18.86 -1.15 17.73
N ALA A 86 -19.65 -1.63 16.77
CA ALA A 86 -19.18 -1.80 15.41
C ALA A 86 -18.77 -0.47 14.75
N LYS A 87 -19.49 0.61 15.00
CA LYS A 87 -19.16 1.95 14.51
C LYS A 87 -17.85 2.46 15.12
N ILE A 88 -17.68 2.33 16.41
CA ILE A 88 -16.45 2.73 17.13
C ILE A 88 -15.25 1.92 16.59
N ALA A 89 -15.41 0.62 16.44
CA ALA A 89 -14.36 -0.25 15.89
C ALA A 89 -13.98 0.15 14.44
N LEU A 90 -14.95 0.54 13.62
CA LEU A 90 -14.70 1.01 12.26
C LEU A 90 -13.90 2.33 12.22
N ASP A 91 -14.22 3.26 13.10
CA ASP A 91 -13.52 4.54 13.19
C ASP A 91 -12.09 4.36 13.71
N CYS A 92 -11.89 3.49 14.71
CA CYS A 92 -10.55 3.09 15.16
C CYS A 92 -9.74 2.43 14.03
N LEU A 93 -10.36 1.56 13.26
CA LEU A 93 -9.73 0.89 12.12
C LEU A 93 -9.23 1.89 11.07
N LYS A 94 -10.08 2.86 10.69
CA LYS A 94 -9.68 3.92 9.75
C LYS A 94 -8.46 4.69 10.24
N THR A 95 -8.44 5.02 11.52
CA THR A 95 -7.32 5.74 12.13
C THR A 95 -6.02 4.92 12.09
N ILE A 96 -6.09 3.62 12.42
CA ILE A 96 -4.93 2.72 12.39
C ILE A 96 -4.38 2.57 10.97
N VAL A 97 -5.26 2.41 9.98
CA VAL A 97 -4.85 2.30 8.57
C VAL A 97 -4.16 3.57 8.10
N ASN A 98 -4.73 4.74 8.39
CA ASN A 98 -4.13 6.02 8.01
C ASN A 98 -2.75 6.24 8.66
N LEU A 99 -2.61 5.90 9.95
CA LEU A 99 -1.32 5.99 10.64
C LEU A 99 -0.28 5.04 10.05
N SER A 100 -0.68 3.84 9.67
CA SER A 100 0.23 2.87 9.04
C SER A 100 0.72 3.34 7.67
N GLU A 101 -0.13 3.99 6.88
CA GLU A 101 0.26 4.57 5.59
C GLU A 101 1.28 5.70 5.76
N ILE A 102 1.07 6.58 6.74
CA ILE A 102 2.03 7.66 7.06
C ILE A 102 3.36 7.06 7.52
N TYR A 103 3.34 6.00 8.32
CA TYR A 103 4.55 5.32 8.77
C TYR A 103 5.32 4.69 7.61
N ILE A 104 4.63 4.06 6.67
CA ILE A 104 5.25 3.48 5.46
C ILE A 104 5.87 4.57 4.59
N LEU A 105 5.20 5.70 4.42
CA LEU A 105 5.75 6.86 3.71
C LEU A 105 7.05 7.35 4.37
N PHE A 106 7.04 7.46 5.69
CA PHE A 106 8.23 7.86 6.46
C PHE A 106 9.39 6.87 6.27
N LEU A 107 9.12 5.56 6.36
CA LEU A 107 10.13 4.53 6.10
C LEU A 107 10.70 4.62 4.69
N PHE A 108 9.85 4.86 3.71
CA PHE A 108 10.29 5.03 2.33
C PHE A 108 11.24 6.21 2.16
N ILE A 109 10.93 7.35 2.77
CA ILE A 109 11.80 8.54 2.76
C ILE A 109 13.15 8.23 3.42
N VAL A 110 13.15 7.56 4.57
CA VAL A 110 14.39 7.21 5.30
C VAL A 110 15.25 6.24 4.48
N LEU A 111 14.63 5.24 3.87
CA LEU A 111 15.34 4.26 3.04
C LEU A 111 15.92 4.91 1.78
N LEU A 112 15.16 5.75 1.10
CA LEU A 112 15.66 6.51 -0.05
C LEU A 112 16.81 7.43 0.33
N TYR A 113 16.71 8.12 1.46
CA TYR A 113 17.78 8.99 1.94
C TYR A 113 19.08 8.22 2.21
N LYS A 114 18.97 7.06 2.86
CA LYS A 114 20.15 6.20 3.12
C LYS A 114 20.78 5.68 1.84
N LEU A 115 19.95 5.41 0.83
CA LEU A 115 20.42 4.85 -0.43
C LEU A 115 21.03 5.89 -1.35
N THR A 116 20.40 7.06 -1.47
CA THR A 116 20.74 8.08 -2.46
C THR A 116 21.64 9.18 -1.92
N LYS A 117 21.61 9.43 -0.62
CA LYS A 117 22.28 10.56 0.07
C LYS A 117 21.93 11.94 -0.52
N VAL A 118 20.83 12.02 -1.26
CA VAL A 118 20.30 13.27 -1.81
C VAL A 118 19.65 14.11 -0.69
N ASN A 119 19.43 15.39 -0.95
CA ASN A 119 18.83 16.30 0.02
C ASN A 119 17.48 15.74 0.53
N ARG A 120 17.31 15.71 1.85
CA ARG A 120 16.09 15.20 2.51
C ARG A 120 14.82 15.86 2.01
N PHE A 121 14.88 17.16 1.74
CA PHE A 121 13.72 17.91 1.24
C PHE A 121 13.27 17.43 -0.15
N ALA A 122 14.23 17.23 -1.06
CA ALA A 122 13.94 16.72 -2.41
C ALA A 122 13.35 15.31 -2.37
N ILE A 123 13.88 14.42 -1.51
CA ILE A 123 13.36 13.06 -1.33
C ILE A 123 11.95 13.09 -0.75
N THR A 124 11.70 13.93 0.25
CA THR A 124 10.38 14.06 0.87
C THR A 124 9.34 14.54 -0.12
N LEU A 125 9.66 15.57 -0.90
CA LEU A 125 8.79 16.09 -1.96
C LEU A 125 8.49 15.00 -3.01
N PHE A 126 9.53 14.32 -3.48
CA PHE A 126 9.38 13.22 -4.45
C PHE A 126 8.49 12.10 -3.90
N ALA A 127 8.73 11.65 -2.68
CA ALA A 127 7.95 10.59 -2.04
C ALA A 127 6.47 10.98 -1.91
N ILE A 128 6.17 12.19 -1.48
CA ILE A 128 4.80 12.70 -1.36
C ILE A 128 4.11 12.70 -2.73
N VAL A 129 4.76 13.23 -3.76
CA VAL A 129 4.20 13.29 -5.12
C VAL A 129 3.93 11.89 -5.66
N VAL A 130 4.86 10.95 -5.48
CA VAL A 130 4.71 9.55 -5.91
C VAL A 130 3.55 8.87 -5.19
N PHE A 131 3.46 9.01 -3.88
CA PHE A 131 2.38 8.40 -3.09
C PHE A 131 1.01 8.97 -3.46
N ILE A 132 0.89 10.28 -3.64
CA ILE A 132 -0.35 10.91 -4.11
C ILE A 132 -0.69 10.41 -5.52
N GLY A 133 0.28 10.32 -6.42
CA GLY A 133 0.10 9.82 -7.78
C GLY A 133 -0.40 8.39 -7.80
N ILE A 134 0.18 7.50 -7.00
CA ILE A 134 -0.25 6.10 -6.89
C ILE A 134 -1.67 6.02 -6.32
N ALA A 135 -2.00 6.79 -5.29
CA ALA A 135 -3.35 6.82 -4.72
C ALA A 135 -4.39 7.29 -5.74
N GLN A 136 -4.08 8.31 -6.54
CA GLN A 136 -4.95 8.79 -7.61
C GLN A 136 -5.15 7.74 -8.71
N LEU A 137 -4.09 7.05 -9.14
CA LEU A 137 -4.17 5.98 -10.12
C LEU A 137 -5.04 4.83 -9.62
N GLN A 138 -4.88 4.41 -8.37
CA GLN A 138 -5.73 3.38 -7.78
C GLN A 138 -7.20 3.79 -7.79
N ASN A 139 -7.52 5.04 -7.44
CA ASN A 139 -8.88 5.54 -7.46
C ASN A 139 -9.48 5.55 -8.88
N ILE A 140 -8.69 5.92 -9.89
CA ILE A 140 -9.11 5.91 -11.30
C ILE A 140 -9.39 4.47 -11.76
N ILE A 141 -8.49 3.54 -11.45
CA ILE A 141 -8.65 2.13 -11.82
C ILE A 141 -9.92 1.54 -11.17
N ILE A 142 -10.13 1.79 -9.88
CA ILE A 142 -11.32 1.31 -9.17
C ILE A 142 -12.59 1.87 -9.81
N LYS A 143 -12.61 3.16 -10.16
CA LYS A 143 -13.77 3.78 -10.84
C LYS A 143 -14.01 3.25 -12.24
N SER A 144 -12.97 2.85 -12.96
CA SER A 144 -13.08 2.31 -14.32
C SER A 144 -13.58 0.87 -14.33
N ILE A 145 -13.39 0.12 -13.24
CA ILE A 145 -13.84 -1.28 -13.10
C ILE A 145 -15.26 -1.35 -12.49
N SER A 146 -15.65 -0.34 -11.74
CA SER A 146 -17.00 -0.25 -11.17
C SER A 146 -17.99 0.35 -12.14
#